data_be6ff9f019c824308a68e923da941134
#
_entry.id   be6ff9f019c824308a68e923da941134
#
_cell.length_a   1.000
_cell.length_b   1.000
_cell.length_c   1.000
_cell.angle_alpha   90.00
_cell.angle_beta   90.00
_cell.angle_gamma   90.00
#
_symmetry.space_group_name_H-M   'P 1'
#
loop_
_entity.id
_entity.type
_entity.pdbx_description
1 polymer ?
#
loop_
_entity_poly.entity_id
_entity_poly.type
_entity_poly.pdbx_seq_one_letter_code
_entity_poly.pdbx_strand_id
1 'polypeptide(L)'
;MFNYIHSTDPDFSGMLRFLTDELFAAERKGERVWILGHVLTGWTGAEALDKPANLFFQIVSRFTPHTIAAIFFGHTHQDHFSVFYRAQSGASRDISRHTRDARTVSFVGPSVTPLTNVNPSFRVYQVDPITFDVYDYDQYYTPVDEFDSLQAGPIWRNLYNARDTYGDMRASVQHHNYHAPVSLNGTAWPRAAPLNASFWAALTDEMEVRPALVSTFAQLQSRRSAAAGACTDAKCHKANICYMRSGTPTQGRDCPSGYGSVV
;
A
#
# COMPACT_ATOMS: atom_id res chain seq x y z
N MET A 1 -10.68 4.42 -13.13
CA MET A 1 -11.52 3.99 -12.01
C MET A 1 -12.21 5.15 -11.32
N PHE A 2 -11.61 6.29 -11.30
CA PHE A 2 -12.25 7.54 -10.91
C PHE A 2 -12.95 8.09 -12.16
N ASN A 3 -14.27 8.18 -12.12
CA ASN A 3 -15.05 8.60 -13.28
C ASN A 3 -16.15 9.57 -12.85
N TYR A 4 -16.15 10.78 -13.42
CA TYR A 4 -17.21 11.78 -13.20
C TYR A 4 -18.45 11.54 -14.08
N ILE A 5 -18.37 10.64 -15.06
CA ILE A 5 -19.47 10.34 -15.99
C ILE A 5 -20.16 9.07 -15.50
N HIS A 6 -21.44 9.15 -15.21
CA HIS A 6 -22.24 7.97 -14.92
C HIS A 6 -22.32 7.10 -16.18
N SER A 7 -21.64 5.96 -16.15
CA SER A 7 -21.72 4.94 -17.17
C SER A 7 -22.14 3.61 -16.55
N THR A 8 -22.97 2.87 -17.26
CA THR A 8 -23.30 1.48 -16.92
C THR A 8 -22.17 0.53 -17.28
N ASP A 9 -21.29 0.94 -18.18
CA ASP A 9 -20.09 0.20 -18.57
C ASP A 9 -18.98 0.45 -17.54
N PRO A 10 -18.51 -0.58 -16.85
CA PRO A 10 -17.45 -0.45 -15.83
C PRO A 10 -16.06 -0.20 -16.42
N ASP A 11 -15.88 -0.36 -17.72
CA ASP A 11 -14.62 -0.13 -18.43
C ASP A 11 -14.81 0.73 -19.69
N PHE A 12 -15.61 1.77 -19.60
CA PHE A 12 -15.97 2.68 -20.69
C PHE A 12 -14.75 3.18 -21.51
N SER A 13 -13.61 3.42 -20.84
CA SER A 13 -12.38 3.85 -21.51
C SER A 13 -11.54 2.71 -22.09
N GLY A 14 -11.89 1.45 -21.82
CA GLY A 14 -11.10 0.27 -22.21
C GLY A 14 -9.79 0.10 -21.42
N MET A 15 -9.62 0.83 -20.32
CA MET A 15 -8.39 0.82 -19.52
C MET A 15 -8.14 -0.55 -18.87
N LEU A 16 -9.17 -1.18 -18.31
CA LEU A 16 -9.05 -2.50 -17.68
C LEU A 16 -8.84 -3.60 -18.72
N ARG A 17 -9.44 -3.44 -19.90
CA ARG A 17 -9.17 -4.33 -21.04
C ARG A 17 -7.72 -4.22 -21.48
N PHE A 18 -7.22 -3.01 -21.71
CA PHE A 18 -5.81 -2.77 -22.02
C PHE A 18 -4.88 -3.42 -20.98
N LEU A 19 -5.12 -3.16 -19.68
CA LEU A 19 -4.34 -3.76 -18.60
C LEU A 19 -4.34 -5.29 -18.69
N THR A 20 -5.51 -5.90 -18.93
CA THR A 20 -5.64 -7.36 -19.03
C THR A 20 -4.85 -7.91 -20.21
N ASP A 21 -4.93 -7.28 -21.38
CA ASP A 21 -4.25 -7.72 -22.60
C ASP A 21 -2.72 -7.63 -22.43
N GLU A 22 -2.20 -6.56 -21.81
CA GLU A 22 -0.77 -6.39 -21.51
C GLU A 22 -0.27 -7.43 -20.48
N LEU A 23 -1.06 -7.69 -19.43
CA LEU A 23 -0.71 -8.71 -18.44
C LEU A 23 -0.68 -10.12 -19.03
N PHE A 24 -1.59 -10.45 -19.94
CA PHE A 24 -1.54 -11.71 -20.69
C PHE A 24 -0.32 -11.79 -21.60
N ALA A 25 0.05 -10.68 -22.23
CA ALA A 25 1.25 -10.64 -23.08
C ALA A 25 2.53 -10.87 -22.24
N ALA A 26 2.62 -10.22 -21.08
CA ALA A 26 3.74 -10.38 -20.14
C ALA A 26 3.78 -11.82 -19.58
N GLU A 27 2.64 -12.38 -19.15
CA GLU A 27 2.57 -13.74 -18.62
C GLU A 27 3.11 -14.77 -19.61
N ARG A 28 2.74 -14.67 -20.92
CA ARG A 28 3.24 -15.57 -21.96
C ARG A 28 4.74 -15.50 -22.19
N LYS A 29 5.35 -14.34 -21.89
CA LYS A 29 6.80 -14.13 -22.01
C LYS A 29 7.56 -14.43 -20.72
N GLY A 30 6.84 -14.70 -19.60
CA GLY A 30 7.45 -14.83 -18.28
C GLY A 30 7.97 -13.50 -17.71
N GLU A 31 7.46 -12.38 -18.18
CA GLU A 31 7.84 -11.03 -17.73
C GLU A 31 7.09 -10.64 -16.46
N ARG A 32 7.75 -9.82 -15.64
CA ARG A 32 7.16 -9.20 -14.44
C ARG A 32 6.77 -7.75 -14.75
N VAL A 33 5.67 -7.30 -14.17
CA VAL A 33 5.05 -6.00 -14.49
C VAL A 33 4.85 -5.18 -13.22
N TRP A 34 5.15 -3.89 -13.29
CA TRP A 34 4.64 -2.89 -12.36
C TRP A 34 3.39 -2.24 -12.94
N ILE A 35 2.36 -2.12 -12.11
CA ILE A 35 1.18 -1.32 -12.46
C ILE A 35 1.36 0.06 -11.88
N LEU A 36 1.37 1.08 -12.73
CA LEU A 36 1.41 2.48 -12.34
C LEU A 36 0.04 3.10 -12.57
N GLY A 37 -0.57 3.62 -11.53
CA GLY A 37 -1.85 4.31 -11.60
C GLY A 37 -1.86 5.53 -10.68
N HIS A 38 -2.88 6.40 -10.81
CA HIS A 38 -3.00 7.56 -9.93
C HIS A 38 -3.94 7.29 -8.77
N VAL A 39 -5.19 6.94 -9.05
CA VAL A 39 -6.23 6.72 -8.04
C VAL A 39 -6.20 5.28 -7.54
N LEU A 40 -6.07 5.12 -6.24
CA LEU A 40 -6.09 3.81 -5.59
C LEU A 40 -7.51 3.22 -5.52
N THR A 41 -7.61 1.91 -5.29
CA THR A 41 -8.90 1.21 -5.24
C THR A 41 -9.35 0.85 -3.82
N GLY A 42 -8.42 0.73 -2.90
CA GLY A 42 -8.65 0.33 -1.52
C GLY A 42 -8.68 1.48 -0.54
N TRP A 43 -8.00 1.30 0.60
CA TRP A 43 -7.92 2.23 1.72
C TRP A 43 -9.32 2.51 2.29
N THR A 44 -9.77 3.77 2.37
CA THR A 44 -11.12 4.10 2.88
C THR A 44 -12.25 3.65 1.96
N GLY A 45 -11.96 3.36 0.69
CA GLY A 45 -12.96 3.02 -0.32
C GLY A 45 -13.75 4.21 -0.87
N ALA A 46 -13.31 5.44 -0.57
CA ALA A 46 -13.95 6.66 -1.07
C ALA A 46 -13.49 7.07 -2.48
N GLU A 47 -12.29 6.61 -2.89
CA GLU A 47 -11.57 7.16 -4.05
C GLU A 47 -11.96 6.52 -5.39
N ALA A 48 -12.53 5.33 -5.38
CA ALA A 48 -12.84 4.59 -6.61
C ALA A 48 -14.27 4.08 -6.66
N LEU A 49 -14.82 3.97 -7.88
CA LEU A 49 -16.14 3.37 -8.11
C LEU A 49 -16.06 1.84 -7.93
N ASP A 50 -17.09 1.26 -7.33
CA ASP A 50 -17.14 -0.16 -6.96
C ASP A 50 -16.94 -1.10 -8.15
N LYS A 51 -17.69 -0.92 -9.24
CA LYS A 51 -17.66 -1.84 -10.37
C LYS A 51 -16.27 -1.91 -11.02
N PRO A 52 -15.65 -0.80 -11.47
CA PRO A 52 -14.31 -0.85 -12.06
C PRO A 52 -13.23 -1.28 -11.05
N ALA A 53 -13.34 -0.89 -9.77
CA ALA A 53 -12.39 -1.30 -8.76
C ALA A 53 -12.47 -2.81 -8.46
N ASN A 54 -13.67 -3.40 -8.46
CA ASN A 54 -13.85 -4.84 -8.30
C ASN A 54 -13.33 -5.62 -9.52
N LEU A 55 -13.48 -5.11 -10.74
CA LEU A 55 -12.85 -5.71 -11.93
C LEU A 55 -11.33 -5.63 -11.86
N PHE A 56 -10.78 -4.49 -11.45
CA PHE A 56 -9.35 -4.36 -11.21
C PHE A 56 -8.84 -5.37 -10.18
N PHE A 57 -9.57 -5.56 -9.08
CA PHE A 57 -9.22 -6.55 -8.06
C PHE A 57 -9.22 -7.97 -8.63
N GLN A 58 -10.17 -8.33 -9.51
CA GLN A 58 -10.20 -9.63 -10.18
C GLN A 58 -9.00 -9.81 -11.10
N ILE A 59 -8.62 -8.78 -11.87
CA ILE A 59 -7.43 -8.79 -12.73
C ILE A 59 -6.18 -8.98 -11.86
N VAL A 60 -6.03 -8.20 -10.79
CA VAL A 60 -4.91 -8.34 -9.85
C VAL A 60 -4.86 -9.75 -9.27
N SER A 61 -5.99 -10.29 -8.82
CA SER A 61 -6.07 -11.64 -8.26
C SER A 61 -5.67 -12.74 -9.26
N ARG A 62 -5.96 -12.53 -10.56
CA ARG A 62 -5.63 -13.49 -11.63
C ARG A 62 -4.12 -13.53 -11.93
N PHE A 63 -3.46 -12.36 -11.93
CA PHE A 63 -2.08 -12.24 -12.40
C PHE A 63 -1.03 -12.17 -11.29
N THR A 64 -1.47 -12.12 -10.02
CA THR A 64 -0.54 -12.15 -8.88
C THR A 64 -0.33 -13.58 -8.35
N PRO A 65 0.84 -13.83 -7.81
CA PRO A 65 2.02 -12.99 -7.64
C PRO A 65 3.02 -13.11 -8.80
N HIS A 66 2.74 -13.92 -9.83
CA HIS A 66 3.73 -14.30 -10.84
C HIS A 66 4.02 -13.18 -11.83
N THR A 67 2.98 -12.54 -12.37
CA THR A 67 3.14 -11.49 -13.39
C THR A 67 3.20 -10.10 -12.79
N ILE A 68 2.31 -9.76 -11.85
CA ILE A 68 2.33 -8.45 -11.19
C ILE A 68 3.33 -8.48 -10.03
N ALA A 69 4.39 -7.69 -10.12
CA ALA A 69 5.41 -7.55 -9.09
C ALA A 69 4.98 -6.55 -7.99
N ALA A 70 4.46 -5.39 -8.39
CA ALA A 70 3.96 -4.37 -7.47
C ALA A 70 2.97 -3.43 -8.17
N ILE A 71 2.21 -2.68 -7.35
CA ILE A 71 1.27 -1.66 -7.80
C ILE A 71 1.63 -0.35 -7.12
N PHE A 72 1.67 0.75 -7.88
CA PHE A 72 2.01 2.07 -7.38
C PHE A 72 0.88 3.05 -7.69
N PHE A 73 0.40 3.73 -6.65
CA PHE A 73 -0.64 4.74 -6.70
C PHE A 73 -0.18 6.06 -6.07
N GLY A 74 -0.99 7.09 -6.21
CA GLY A 74 -0.86 8.39 -5.57
C GLY A 74 -2.20 8.87 -5.02
N HIS A 75 -2.62 10.08 -5.39
CA HIS A 75 -3.94 10.69 -5.17
C HIS A 75 -4.19 11.23 -3.75
N THR A 76 -4.01 10.44 -2.72
CA THR A 76 -4.29 10.85 -1.33
C THR A 76 -3.27 11.83 -0.77
N HIS A 77 -2.16 12.03 -1.48
CA HIS A 77 -1.01 12.82 -1.03
C HIS A 77 -0.30 12.26 0.22
N GLN A 78 -0.77 11.17 0.79
CA GLN A 78 -0.25 10.58 2.01
C GLN A 78 0.56 9.32 1.70
N ASP A 79 1.49 8.99 2.59
CA ASP A 79 2.32 7.80 2.48
C ASP A 79 1.63 6.61 3.14
N HIS A 80 1.11 5.68 2.33
CA HIS A 80 0.50 4.47 2.86
C HIS A 80 0.55 3.30 1.87
N PHE A 81 0.01 2.16 2.26
CA PHE A 81 -0.05 0.95 1.44
C PHE A 81 -1.35 0.19 1.65
N SER A 82 -1.70 -0.68 0.72
CA SER A 82 -2.79 -1.65 0.89
C SER A 82 -2.35 -3.03 0.40
N VAL A 83 -2.64 -4.06 1.20
CA VAL A 83 -2.40 -5.46 0.83
C VAL A 83 -3.63 -6.02 0.14
N PHE A 84 -3.41 -6.65 -1.01
CA PHE A 84 -4.43 -7.40 -1.75
C PHE A 84 -4.37 -8.87 -1.34
N TYR A 85 -5.47 -9.40 -0.86
CA TYR A 85 -5.57 -10.79 -0.46
C TYR A 85 -6.32 -11.62 -1.51
N ARG A 86 -6.15 -12.94 -1.45
CA ARG A 86 -6.88 -13.87 -2.32
C ARG A 86 -8.39 -13.69 -2.15
N ALA A 87 -9.11 -13.56 -3.27
CA ALA A 87 -10.55 -13.69 -3.25
C ALA A 87 -10.94 -15.10 -2.85
N GLN A 88 -11.80 -15.24 -1.85
CA GLN A 88 -12.41 -16.55 -1.54
C GLN A 88 -13.55 -16.84 -2.54
N SER A 89 -13.69 -18.09 -2.95
CA SER A 89 -14.80 -18.52 -3.79
C SER A 89 -16.10 -18.48 -2.97
N GLY A 90 -17.01 -17.59 -3.36
CA GLY A 90 -18.30 -17.37 -2.73
C GLY A 90 -18.56 -15.88 -2.51
N ALA A 91 -19.83 -15.49 -2.44
CA ALA A 91 -20.27 -14.12 -2.22
C ALA A 91 -19.95 -13.58 -0.80
N SER A 92 -18.95 -14.16 -0.15
CA SER A 92 -18.57 -13.81 1.20
C SER A 92 -17.78 -12.49 1.21
N ARG A 93 -18.25 -11.53 1.99
CA ARG A 93 -17.50 -10.33 2.38
C ARG A 93 -16.28 -10.68 3.26
N ASP A 94 -16.18 -11.91 3.75
CA ASP A 94 -15.07 -12.42 4.52
C ASP A 94 -13.92 -12.87 3.60
N ILE A 95 -13.09 -11.92 3.24
CA ILE A 95 -11.79 -12.23 2.65
C ILE A 95 -10.87 -12.63 3.80
N SER A 96 -10.31 -13.84 3.70
CA SER A 96 -9.25 -14.24 4.62
C SER A 96 -8.11 -13.24 4.53
N ARG A 97 -7.85 -12.55 5.63
CA ARG A 97 -6.75 -11.56 5.74
C ARG A 97 -5.50 -12.19 6.37
N HIS A 98 -5.34 -13.50 6.24
CA HIS A 98 -4.13 -14.19 6.69
C HIS A 98 -2.97 -13.88 5.77
N THR A 99 -1.79 -13.71 6.33
CA THR A 99 -0.55 -13.42 5.58
C THR A 99 -0.30 -14.40 4.44
N ARG A 100 -0.64 -15.70 4.59
CA ARG A 100 -0.55 -16.71 3.53
C ARG A 100 -1.43 -16.43 2.30
N ASP A 101 -2.48 -15.64 2.45
CA ASP A 101 -3.42 -15.28 1.40
C ASP A 101 -3.08 -13.92 0.74
N ALA A 102 -2.04 -13.23 1.22
CA ALA A 102 -1.55 -12.00 0.62
C ALA A 102 -1.00 -12.28 -0.79
N ARG A 103 -1.38 -11.46 -1.77
CA ARG A 103 -1.07 -11.65 -3.20
C ARG A 103 -0.15 -10.59 -3.76
N THR A 104 -0.45 -9.34 -3.46
CA THR A 104 0.39 -8.20 -3.84
C THR A 104 0.14 -7.05 -2.87
N VAL A 105 0.94 -6.02 -3.00
CA VAL A 105 0.81 -4.77 -2.27
C VAL A 105 0.68 -3.63 -3.26
N SER A 106 -0.17 -2.66 -2.95
CA SER A 106 -0.14 -1.36 -3.58
C SER A 106 0.55 -0.37 -2.65
N PHE A 107 1.57 0.31 -3.16
CA PHE A 107 2.21 1.45 -2.52
C PHE A 107 1.51 2.72 -2.97
N VAL A 108 1.09 3.55 -2.02
CA VAL A 108 0.58 4.88 -2.32
C VAL A 108 1.67 5.88 -1.98
N GLY A 109 2.18 6.53 -3.02
CA GLY A 109 3.29 7.47 -2.88
C GLY A 109 2.84 8.81 -2.29
N PRO A 110 3.68 9.43 -1.45
CA PRO A 110 3.43 10.77 -0.94
C PRO A 110 3.53 11.81 -2.04
N SER A 111 2.97 12.99 -1.80
CA SER A 111 3.02 14.12 -2.74
C SER A 111 4.23 15.00 -2.53
N VAL A 112 4.75 15.57 -3.63
CA VAL A 112 5.72 16.67 -3.59
C VAL A 112 5.03 18.01 -3.25
N THR A 113 3.71 18.10 -3.47
CA THR A 113 2.92 19.27 -3.05
C THR A 113 2.54 19.14 -1.56
N PRO A 114 2.55 20.28 -0.80
CA PRO A 114 2.06 20.29 0.58
C PRO A 114 0.53 20.34 0.68
N LEU A 115 -0.20 20.25 -0.42
CA LEU A 115 -1.65 20.24 -0.42
C LEU A 115 -2.18 19.16 0.54
N THR A 116 -3.25 19.47 1.27
CA THR A 116 -3.80 18.72 2.41
C THR A 116 -2.93 18.79 3.67
N ASN A 117 -2.18 19.88 3.86
CA ASN A 117 -1.41 20.18 5.08
C ASN A 117 -0.38 19.09 5.47
N VAL A 118 0.24 18.49 4.48
CA VAL A 118 1.32 17.51 4.66
C VAL A 118 2.66 18.08 4.20
N ASN A 119 3.76 17.57 4.74
CA ASN A 119 5.07 17.98 4.26
C ASN A 119 5.35 17.41 2.87
N PRO A 120 5.94 18.18 1.92
CA PRO A 120 6.40 17.67 0.64
C PRO A 120 7.31 16.45 0.79
N SER A 121 7.15 15.47 -0.07
CA SER A 121 7.90 14.23 0.07
C SER A 121 8.00 13.47 -1.25
N PHE A 122 9.04 12.64 -1.37
CA PHE A 122 9.22 11.66 -2.45
C PHE A 122 9.89 10.40 -1.91
N ARG A 123 9.81 9.33 -2.67
CA ARG A 123 10.34 8.03 -2.29
C ARG A 123 11.33 7.51 -3.32
N VAL A 124 12.42 6.89 -2.86
CA VAL A 124 13.41 6.19 -3.68
C VAL A 124 13.34 4.70 -3.36
N TYR A 125 12.99 3.89 -4.35
CA TYR A 125 12.89 2.45 -4.21
C TYR A 125 14.18 1.74 -4.59
N GLN A 126 14.55 0.73 -3.82
CA GLN A 126 15.57 -0.25 -4.17
C GLN A 126 14.86 -1.48 -4.73
N VAL A 127 15.14 -1.81 -5.97
CA VAL A 127 14.44 -2.86 -6.72
C VAL A 127 15.42 -3.84 -7.34
N ASP A 128 14.99 -5.08 -7.47
CA ASP A 128 15.72 -6.07 -8.25
C ASP A 128 15.42 -5.87 -9.74
N PRO A 129 16.44 -5.69 -10.61
CA PRO A 129 16.22 -5.41 -12.02
C PRO A 129 15.72 -6.62 -12.83
N ILE A 130 15.77 -7.83 -12.26
CA ILE A 130 15.33 -9.07 -12.92
C ILE A 130 13.90 -9.43 -12.50
N THR A 131 13.66 -9.43 -11.18
CA THR A 131 12.35 -9.84 -10.62
C THR A 131 11.39 -8.69 -10.45
N PHE A 132 11.84 -7.45 -10.53
CA PHE A 132 11.09 -6.22 -10.26
C PHE A 132 10.51 -6.16 -8.83
N ASP A 133 11.01 -7.00 -7.92
CA ASP A 133 10.62 -6.97 -6.52
C ASP A 133 11.20 -5.73 -5.83
N VAL A 134 10.41 -5.12 -4.95
CA VAL A 134 10.86 -4.02 -4.09
C VAL A 134 11.58 -4.63 -2.88
N TYR A 135 12.86 -4.33 -2.73
CA TYR A 135 13.68 -4.79 -1.61
C TYR A 135 13.67 -3.83 -0.44
N ASP A 136 13.57 -2.52 -0.74
CA ASP A 136 13.54 -1.48 0.26
C ASP A 136 13.09 -0.15 -0.34
N TYR A 137 12.87 0.86 0.49
CA TYR A 137 12.79 2.23 0.05
C TYR A 137 13.17 3.23 1.14
N ASP A 138 13.67 4.37 0.70
CA ASP A 138 13.93 5.54 1.52
C ASP A 138 12.89 6.63 1.21
N GLN A 139 12.29 7.17 2.26
CA GLN A 139 11.35 8.27 2.18
C GLN A 139 12.07 9.57 2.54
N TYR A 140 12.00 10.55 1.64
CA TYR A 140 12.57 11.90 1.84
C TYR A 140 11.45 12.92 1.99
N TYR A 141 11.66 13.93 2.82
CA TYR A 141 10.70 15.00 3.04
C TYR A 141 11.41 16.33 3.29
N THR A 142 10.64 17.42 3.24
CA THR A 142 11.07 18.74 3.63
C THR A 142 9.98 19.43 4.46
N PRO A 143 10.29 19.95 5.67
CA PRO A 143 9.30 20.62 6.50
C PRO A 143 8.85 21.95 5.87
N VAL A 144 7.53 22.14 5.71
CA VAL A 144 6.96 23.36 5.11
C VAL A 144 7.18 24.59 6.01
N ASP A 145 7.13 24.40 7.31
CA ASP A 145 7.32 25.45 8.32
C ASP A 145 8.73 26.04 8.37
N GLU A 146 9.70 25.38 7.72
CA GLU A 146 11.06 25.91 7.58
C GLU A 146 11.28 26.75 6.30
N PHE A 147 10.33 26.78 5.36
CA PHE A 147 10.55 27.37 4.02
C PHE A 147 10.89 28.85 4.05
N ASP A 148 10.27 29.64 4.92
CA ASP A 148 10.50 31.07 5.02
C ASP A 148 11.92 31.43 5.47
N SER A 149 12.63 30.52 6.12
CA SER A 149 14.01 30.69 6.57
C SER A 149 15.06 30.26 5.55
N LEU A 150 14.65 29.65 4.43
CA LEU A 150 15.56 29.03 3.45
C LEU A 150 15.79 29.95 2.23
N GLN A 151 16.98 30.51 2.12
CA GLN A 151 17.37 31.34 0.95
C GLN A 151 17.62 30.53 -0.32
N ALA A 152 17.99 29.23 -0.17
CA ALA A 152 18.35 28.34 -1.28
C ALA A 152 17.26 27.34 -1.65
N GLY A 153 16.06 27.49 -1.10
CA GLY A 153 14.94 26.56 -1.31
C GLY A 153 14.92 25.39 -0.33
N PRO A 154 13.99 24.44 -0.49
CA PRO A 154 13.75 23.37 0.47
C PRO A 154 14.95 22.41 0.60
N ILE A 155 15.24 22.01 1.83
CA ILE A 155 16.27 21.03 2.16
C ILE A 155 15.58 19.67 2.37
N TRP A 156 15.89 18.73 1.49
CA TRP A 156 15.37 17.36 1.57
C TRP A 156 16.15 16.54 2.60
N ARG A 157 15.42 15.87 3.48
CA ARG A 157 15.97 15.03 4.56
C ARG A 157 15.40 13.62 4.44
N ASN A 158 16.19 12.61 4.77
CA ASN A 158 15.66 11.26 4.94
C ASN A 158 14.68 11.25 6.13
N LEU A 159 13.45 10.79 5.89
CA LEU A 159 12.43 10.66 6.92
C LEU A 159 12.52 9.30 7.59
N TYR A 160 12.61 8.25 6.79
CA TYR A 160 12.76 6.88 7.24
C TYR A 160 13.18 5.95 6.09
N ASN A 161 13.75 4.81 6.47
CA ASN A 161 13.93 3.65 5.63
C ASN A 161 12.88 2.59 6.00
N ALA A 162 12.27 1.93 5.00
CA ALA A 162 11.15 1.02 5.25
C ALA A 162 11.58 -0.22 6.04
N ARG A 163 12.70 -0.81 5.68
CA ARG A 163 13.21 -2.01 6.32
C ARG A 163 13.67 -1.76 7.74
N ASP A 164 14.38 -0.66 7.97
CA ASP A 164 14.85 -0.29 9.30
C ASP A 164 13.69 0.05 10.25
N THR A 165 12.60 0.63 9.71
CA THR A 165 11.43 1.02 10.50
C THR A 165 10.51 -0.16 10.82
N TYR A 166 10.31 -1.06 9.85
CA TYR A 166 9.26 -2.09 9.93
C TYR A 166 9.79 -3.53 9.92
N GLY A 167 11.07 -3.73 9.68
CA GLY A 167 11.63 -5.08 9.49
C GLY A 167 11.83 -5.89 10.78
N ASP A 168 11.77 -5.26 11.96
CA ASP A 168 11.84 -5.96 13.26
C ASP A 168 10.45 -6.52 13.62
N MET A 169 10.13 -7.69 13.07
CA MET A 169 8.86 -8.37 13.31
C MET A 169 9.05 -9.49 14.34
N ARG A 170 8.32 -9.43 15.45
CA ARG A 170 8.41 -10.39 16.56
C ARG A 170 7.24 -11.37 16.58
N ALA A 171 6.15 -11.08 15.88
CA ALA A 171 5.04 -12.01 15.77
C ALA A 171 5.48 -13.29 15.04
N SER A 172 5.15 -14.44 15.60
CA SER A 172 5.36 -15.73 14.93
C SER A 172 4.39 -15.84 13.75
N VAL A 173 4.81 -15.38 12.59
CA VAL A 173 3.98 -15.43 11.39
C VAL A 173 4.52 -16.51 10.46
N GLN A 174 3.68 -17.50 10.14
CA GLN A 174 4.00 -18.48 9.11
C GLN A 174 3.78 -17.84 7.73
N HIS A 175 4.87 -17.51 7.07
CA HIS A 175 4.83 -16.95 5.73
C HIS A 175 4.98 -18.05 4.69
N HIS A 176 4.02 -18.16 3.80
CA HIS A 176 4.19 -18.89 2.55
C HIS A 176 4.58 -17.87 1.47
N ASN A 177 5.88 -17.67 1.29
CA ASN A 177 6.37 -16.98 0.11
C ASN A 177 6.34 -17.96 -1.07
N TYR A 178 5.94 -17.52 -2.27
CA TYR A 178 5.95 -18.34 -3.49
C TYR A 178 7.35 -18.87 -3.86
N HIS A 179 8.41 -18.30 -3.32
CA HIS A 179 9.78 -18.71 -3.59
C HIS A 179 10.49 -19.43 -2.41
N ALA A 180 9.99 -19.30 -1.20
CA ALA A 180 10.42 -20.07 -0.02
C ALA A 180 9.49 -19.79 1.17
N PRO A 181 9.13 -20.79 1.99
CA PRO A 181 8.44 -20.54 3.25
C PRO A 181 9.41 -19.81 4.20
N VAL A 182 9.08 -18.58 4.58
CA VAL A 182 9.80 -17.84 5.61
C VAL A 182 9.05 -18.02 6.91
N SER A 183 9.62 -18.75 7.85
CA SER A 183 9.11 -18.83 9.22
C SER A 183 9.86 -17.80 10.06
N LEU A 184 9.15 -16.77 10.50
CA LEU A 184 9.70 -15.75 11.41
C LEU A 184 9.32 -16.12 12.84
N ASN A 185 10.06 -17.01 13.45
CA ASN A 185 9.90 -17.32 14.87
C ASN A 185 10.53 -16.21 15.73
N GLY A 186 9.94 -15.02 15.73
CA GLY A 186 10.44 -13.89 16.51
C GLY A 186 11.72 -13.24 15.99
N THR A 187 12.05 -13.43 14.71
CA THR A 187 13.24 -12.84 14.06
C THR A 187 12.86 -11.71 13.10
N ALA A 188 13.79 -10.81 12.83
CA ALA A 188 13.61 -9.76 11.84
C ALA A 188 13.37 -10.34 10.44
N TRP A 189 12.70 -9.58 9.57
CA TRP A 189 12.53 -9.94 8.17
C TRP A 189 13.89 -10.13 7.48
N PRO A 190 14.11 -11.25 6.75
CA PRO A 190 15.41 -11.54 6.19
C PRO A 190 15.88 -10.43 5.23
N ARG A 191 17.14 -10.02 5.37
CA ARG A 191 17.71 -8.95 4.51
C ARG A 191 17.68 -9.28 3.03
N ALA A 192 17.81 -10.56 2.68
CA ALA A 192 17.77 -11.06 1.31
C ALA A 192 16.34 -11.27 0.77
N ALA A 193 15.29 -11.06 1.56
CA ALA A 193 13.92 -11.20 1.12
C ALA A 193 13.32 -9.83 0.74
N PRO A 194 12.54 -9.74 -0.36
CA PRO A 194 11.91 -8.50 -0.76
C PRO A 194 10.80 -8.07 0.22
N LEU A 195 10.47 -6.78 0.22
CA LEU A 195 9.32 -6.23 0.93
C LEU A 195 8.03 -6.47 0.13
N ASN A 196 7.71 -7.74 -0.06
CA ASN A 196 6.56 -8.21 -0.85
C ASN A 196 5.25 -8.21 -0.05
N ALA A 197 4.18 -8.74 -0.63
CA ALA A 197 2.88 -8.83 0.02
C ALA A 197 2.92 -9.52 1.39
N SER A 198 3.74 -10.57 1.54
CA SER A 198 3.87 -11.29 2.81
C SER A 198 4.52 -10.44 3.89
N PHE A 199 5.51 -9.59 3.53
CA PHE A 199 6.09 -8.63 4.46
C PHE A 199 5.05 -7.64 5.00
N TRP A 200 4.31 -7.00 4.09
CA TRP A 200 3.33 -5.99 4.47
C TRP A 200 2.12 -6.57 5.20
N ALA A 201 1.70 -7.78 4.85
CA ALA A 201 0.68 -8.49 5.60
C ALA A 201 1.15 -8.83 7.02
N ALA A 202 2.38 -9.37 7.16
CA ALA A 202 2.98 -9.66 8.45
C ALA A 202 3.16 -8.40 9.32
N LEU A 203 3.52 -7.27 8.70
CA LEU A 203 3.56 -5.99 9.41
C LEU A 203 2.20 -5.63 10.01
N THR A 204 1.10 -5.85 9.28
CA THR A 204 -0.24 -5.59 9.83
C THR A 204 -0.59 -6.53 10.98
N ASP A 205 -0.13 -7.79 10.95
CA ASP A 205 -0.30 -8.73 12.06
C ASP A 205 0.56 -8.30 13.28
N GLU A 206 1.78 -7.83 13.05
CA GLU A 206 2.64 -7.27 14.09
C GLU A 206 2.04 -6.00 14.73
N MET A 207 1.38 -5.15 13.94
CA MET A 207 0.69 -3.96 14.41
C MET A 207 -0.48 -4.27 15.36
N GLU A 208 -1.14 -5.42 15.22
CA GLU A 208 -2.20 -5.85 16.15
C GLU A 208 -1.66 -6.11 17.56
N VAL A 209 -0.43 -6.64 17.67
CA VAL A 209 0.21 -6.96 18.95
C VAL A 209 1.14 -5.84 19.44
N ARG A 210 1.58 -4.95 18.55
CA ARG A 210 2.41 -3.77 18.87
C ARG A 210 1.79 -2.47 18.33
N PRO A 211 0.75 -1.94 18.98
CA PRO A 211 0.03 -0.75 18.52
C PRO A 211 0.90 0.50 18.31
N ALA A 212 2.05 0.61 18.97
CA ALA A 212 3.01 1.68 18.77
C ALA A 212 3.50 1.78 17.30
N LEU A 213 3.53 0.65 16.56
CA LEU A 213 3.86 0.66 15.13
C LEU A 213 2.80 1.37 14.29
N VAL A 214 1.51 1.28 14.68
CA VAL A 214 0.43 2.01 14.00
C VAL A 214 0.57 3.51 14.24
N SER A 215 0.90 3.92 15.47
CA SER A 215 1.17 5.33 15.78
C SER A 215 2.37 5.87 14.99
N THR A 216 3.43 5.07 14.87
CA THR A 216 4.59 5.41 14.02
C THR A 216 4.17 5.54 12.56
N PHE A 217 3.41 4.58 12.03
CA PHE A 217 2.90 4.62 10.67
C PHE A 217 2.08 5.90 10.41
N ALA A 218 1.15 6.27 11.27
CA ALA A 218 0.32 7.46 11.11
C ALA A 218 1.15 8.77 11.10
N GLN A 219 2.20 8.85 11.92
CA GLN A 219 3.14 9.98 11.87
C GLN A 219 3.91 10.04 10.55
N LEU A 220 4.36 8.90 10.04
CA LEU A 220 5.08 8.82 8.77
C LEU A 220 4.15 9.05 7.58
N GLN A 221 2.89 8.62 7.66
CA GLN A 221 1.85 8.85 6.64
C GLN A 221 1.68 10.35 6.33
N SER A 222 1.74 11.22 7.33
CA SER A 222 1.69 12.68 7.18
C SER A 222 3.06 13.32 6.95
N ARG A 223 4.14 12.55 6.97
CA ARG A 223 5.54 13.04 6.99
C ARG A 223 5.80 13.99 8.15
N ARG A 224 5.27 13.63 9.34
CA ARG A 224 5.38 14.42 10.58
C ARG A 224 4.85 15.84 10.45
N SER A 225 3.80 16.06 9.67
CA SER A 225 3.13 17.36 9.59
C SER A 225 2.59 17.77 10.97
N ALA A 226 2.77 19.04 11.32
CA ALA A 226 2.21 19.59 12.56
C ALA A 226 0.67 19.63 12.55
N ALA A 227 0.05 19.61 11.37
CA ALA A 227 -1.41 19.56 11.21
C ALA A 227 -2.00 18.15 11.42
N ALA A 228 -1.15 17.11 11.45
CA ALA A 228 -1.63 15.74 11.56
C ALA A 228 -2.11 15.39 12.96
N GLY A 229 -3.25 14.71 13.04
CA GLY A 229 -3.75 14.12 14.28
C GLY A 229 -2.90 12.94 14.74
N ALA A 230 -2.77 12.76 16.05
CA ALA A 230 -2.11 11.58 16.61
C ALA A 230 -3.04 10.37 16.58
N CYS A 231 -2.53 9.22 16.11
CA CYS A 231 -3.22 7.93 16.17
C CYS A 231 -2.74 7.15 17.40
N THR A 232 -3.40 7.35 18.53
CA THR A 232 -2.97 6.79 19.82
C THR A 232 -4.00 5.91 20.51
N ASP A 233 -5.25 5.93 20.05
CA ASP A 233 -6.33 5.13 20.64
C ASP A 233 -6.57 3.83 19.85
N ALA A 234 -7.20 2.86 20.52
CA ALA A 234 -7.44 1.53 19.95
C ALA A 234 -8.36 1.55 18.71
N LYS A 235 -9.26 2.53 18.59
CA LYS A 235 -10.17 2.64 17.45
C LYS A 235 -9.41 3.12 16.22
N CYS A 236 -8.54 4.11 16.38
CA CYS A 236 -7.61 4.57 15.34
C CYS A 236 -6.69 3.44 14.88
N HIS A 237 -6.08 2.69 15.81
CA HIS A 237 -5.22 1.56 15.47
C HIS A 237 -5.96 0.50 14.65
N LYS A 238 -7.15 0.08 15.12
CA LYS A 238 -7.99 -0.89 14.41
C LYS A 238 -8.39 -0.41 13.01
N ALA A 239 -8.73 0.86 12.88
CA ALA A 239 -9.11 1.44 11.59
C ALA A 239 -7.95 1.43 10.60
N ASN A 240 -6.76 1.88 11.00
CA ASN A 240 -5.58 1.90 10.13
C ASN A 240 -5.17 0.50 9.67
N ILE A 241 -5.14 -0.49 10.58
CA ILE A 241 -4.87 -1.89 10.21
C ILE A 241 -5.91 -2.40 9.21
N CYS A 242 -7.18 -2.08 9.41
CA CYS A 242 -8.25 -2.45 8.49
C CYS A 242 -8.04 -1.83 7.10
N TYR A 243 -7.70 -0.54 7.02
CA TYR A 243 -7.44 0.15 5.76
C TYR A 243 -6.22 -0.44 5.02
N MET A 244 -5.12 -0.73 5.73
CA MET A 244 -3.95 -1.38 5.14
C MET A 244 -4.27 -2.75 4.53
N ARG A 245 -5.31 -3.43 5.03
CA ARG A 245 -5.79 -4.74 4.56
C ARG A 245 -6.92 -4.63 3.54
N SER A 246 -7.19 -3.44 3.00
CA SER A 246 -8.31 -3.18 2.10
C SER A 246 -7.83 -2.85 0.69
N GLY A 247 -8.01 -3.79 -0.25
CA GLY A 247 -7.67 -3.62 -1.67
C GLY A 247 -8.84 -3.17 -2.55
N THR A 248 -10.07 -3.11 -2.01
CA THR A 248 -11.29 -2.70 -2.73
C THR A 248 -12.07 -1.64 -1.96
N PRO A 249 -12.93 -0.85 -2.64
CA PRO A 249 -13.75 0.16 -1.98
C PRO A 249 -14.69 -0.44 -0.91
N THR A 250 -15.29 -1.59 -1.18
CA THR A 250 -16.18 -2.26 -0.22
C THR A 250 -15.46 -2.62 1.06
N GLN A 251 -14.24 -3.19 0.95
CA GLN A 251 -13.43 -3.55 2.12
C GLN A 251 -13.05 -2.32 2.95
N GLY A 252 -12.72 -1.21 2.30
CA GLY A 252 -12.37 0.04 2.97
C GLY A 252 -13.55 0.66 3.72
N ARG A 253 -14.74 0.64 3.13
CA ARG A 253 -15.96 1.16 3.78
C ARG A 253 -16.47 0.31 4.94
N ASP A 254 -16.08 -0.96 5.01
CA ASP A 254 -16.38 -1.83 6.15
C ASP A 254 -15.46 -1.55 7.36
N CYS A 255 -14.42 -0.72 7.20
CA CYS A 255 -13.54 -0.31 8.27
C CYS A 255 -14.13 0.83 9.12
N PRO A 256 -13.67 1.01 10.38
CA PRO A 256 -14.10 2.14 11.21
C PRO A 256 -13.83 3.48 10.51
N SER A 257 -14.88 4.28 10.28
CA SER A 257 -14.77 5.57 9.58
C SER A 257 -14.09 6.66 10.41
N GLY A 258 -13.55 7.70 9.72
CA GLY A 258 -12.98 8.88 10.35
C GLY A 258 -11.48 8.83 10.64
N TYR A 259 -10.78 7.79 10.21
CA TYR A 259 -9.35 7.60 10.49
C TYR A 259 -8.49 7.39 9.23
N GLY A 260 -9.07 7.49 8.06
CA GLY A 260 -8.37 7.19 6.80
C GLY A 260 -7.48 8.33 6.28
N SER A 261 -7.62 9.52 6.84
CA SER A 261 -6.73 10.65 6.63
C SER A 261 -6.14 11.11 7.95
N VAL A 262 -4.89 11.52 7.94
CA VAL A 262 -4.19 12.06 9.11
C VAL A 262 -4.25 13.59 9.18
N VAL A 263 -4.84 14.23 8.18
CA VAL A 263 -5.02 15.69 8.06
C VAL A 263 -6.40 16.02 7.53
#